data_20191a936297567ef1c8c7eac5aafd83
#
_entry.id   20191a936297567ef1c8c7eac5aafd83
#
_cell.length_a   1.000
_cell.length_b   1.000
_cell.length_c   1.000
_cell.angle_alpha   90.00
_cell.angle_beta   90.00
_cell.angle_gamma   90.00
#
_symmetry.space_group_name_H-M   'P 1'
#
loop_
_entity.id
_entity.type
_entity.pdbx_description
1 polymer ?
#
loop_
_entity_poly.entity_id
_entity_poly.type
_entity_poly.pdbx_seq_one_letter_code
_entity_poly.pdbx_strand_id
1 'polypeptide(L)' 'MTPARTYDDYLEDILDAAEKAMEFTQGLTREQFIQDDKTAFAVVRALEIIGEATKQIPQSVRDRYPDVPWREMAGVRIN' A
#
# COMPACT_ATOMS: atom_id res chain seq x y z
N MET A 1 -17.57 -18.39 -12.39
CA MET A 1 -17.39 -16.96 -12.63
C MET A 1 -16.87 -16.27 -11.36
N THR A 2 -15.79 -15.56 -11.47
CA THR A 2 -15.23 -14.82 -10.33
C THR A 2 -16.08 -13.56 -10.11
N PRO A 3 -16.58 -13.32 -8.90
CA PRO A 3 -17.34 -12.10 -8.65
C PRO A 3 -16.45 -10.86 -8.80
N ALA A 4 -17.05 -9.75 -9.17
CA ALA A 4 -16.34 -8.48 -9.26
C ALA A 4 -15.80 -8.10 -7.87
N ARG A 5 -14.62 -7.49 -7.85
CA ARG A 5 -14.01 -7.03 -6.61
C ARG A 5 -14.80 -5.84 -6.06
N THR A 6 -14.95 -5.83 -4.75
CA THR A 6 -15.58 -4.71 -4.05
C THR A 6 -14.51 -3.82 -3.44
N TYR A 7 -14.91 -2.62 -2.97
CA TYR A 7 -13.95 -1.74 -2.31
C TYR A 7 -13.38 -2.38 -1.03
N ASP A 8 -14.12 -3.29 -0.40
CA ASP A 8 -13.62 -4.00 0.78
C ASP A 8 -12.39 -4.84 0.44
N ASP A 9 -12.39 -5.48 -0.74
CA ASP A 9 -11.25 -6.26 -1.21
C ASP A 9 -10.02 -5.37 -1.39
N TYR A 10 -10.21 -4.16 -1.91
CA TYR A 10 -9.11 -3.22 -2.09
C TYR A 10 -8.60 -2.67 -0.76
N LEU A 11 -9.49 -2.46 0.21
CA LEU A 11 -9.08 -2.05 1.56
C LEU A 11 -8.25 -3.14 2.22
N GLU A 12 -8.63 -4.41 2.05
CA GLU A 12 -7.85 -5.54 2.56
C GLU A 12 -6.47 -5.60 1.92
N ASP A 13 -6.39 -5.35 0.61
CA ASP A 13 -5.11 -5.31 -0.09
C ASP A 13 -4.20 -4.22 0.48
N ILE A 14 -4.75 -3.05 0.78
CA ILE A 14 -4.00 -1.94 1.36
C ILE A 14 -3.45 -2.34 2.74
N LEU A 15 -4.30 -2.90 3.59
CA LEU A 15 -3.90 -3.32 4.94
C LEU A 15 -2.84 -4.41 4.88
N ASP A 16 -3.03 -5.41 4.04
CA ASP A 16 -2.11 -6.52 3.90
C ASP A 16 -0.74 -6.04 3.40
N ALA A 17 -0.74 -5.17 2.40
CA ALA A 17 0.51 -4.61 1.86
C ALA A 17 1.22 -3.73 2.89
N ALA A 18 0.48 -2.93 3.65
CA ALA A 18 1.06 -2.09 4.69
C ALA A 18 1.68 -2.94 5.81
N GLU A 19 1.00 -3.99 6.22
CA GLU A 19 1.53 -4.92 7.23
C GLU A 19 2.82 -5.58 6.75
N LYS A 20 2.86 -6.02 5.50
CA LYS A 20 4.04 -6.63 4.90
C LYS A 20 5.20 -5.65 4.84
N ALA A 21 4.95 -4.41 4.45
CA ALA A 21 5.99 -3.38 4.40
C ALA A 21 6.59 -3.15 5.79
N MET A 22 5.76 -3.09 6.82
CA MET A 22 6.23 -2.94 8.19
C MET A 22 7.02 -4.16 8.67
N GLU A 23 6.53 -5.35 8.36
CA GLU A 23 7.20 -6.61 8.70
C GLU A 23 8.59 -6.69 8.07
N PHE A 24 8.67 -6.40 6.76
CA PHE A 24 9.93 -6.51 6.02
C PHE A 24 10.98 -5.53 6.51
N THR A 25 10.56 -4.38 7.05
CA THR A 25 11.48 -3.35 7.53
C THR A 25 11.73 -3.40 9.04
N GLN A 26 11.02 -4.26 9.74
CA GLN A 26 11.13 -4.36 11.21
C GLN A 26 12.56 -4.68 11.63
N GLY A 27 13.08 -3.87 12.54
CA GLY A 27 14.42 -4.08 13.09
C GLY A 27 15.56 -3.63 12.18
N LEU A 28 15.27 -3.10 10.99
CA LEU A 28 16.32 -2.62 10.09
C LEU A 28 16.63 -1.16 10.35
N THR A 29 17.92 -0.83 10.36
CA THR A 29 18.34 0.57 10.31
C THR A 29 18.17 1.07 8.88
N ARG A 30 18.24 2.38 8.68
CA ARG A 30 18.18 2.99 7.35
C ARG A 30 19.28 2.43 6.44
N GLU A 31 20.50 2.32 6.98
CA GLU A 31 21.64 1.81 6.23
C GLU A 31 21.44 0.35 5.81
N GLN A 32 20.92 -0.47 6.71
CA GLN A 32 20.63 -1.86 6.43
C GLN A 32 19.59 -1.99 5.34
N PHE A 33 18.54 -1.17 5.40
CA PHE A 33 17.48 -1.16 4.40
C PHE A 33 18.02 -0.77 3.02
N ILE A 34 18.85 0.28 2.96
CA ILE A 34 19.41 0.76 1.69
C ILE A 34 20.27 -0.30 1.04
N GLN A 35 20.98 -1.12 1.83
CA GLN A 35 21.86 -2.16 1.33
C GLN A 35 21.17 -3.48 1.03
N ASP A 36 19.90 -3.61 1.40
CA ASP A 36 19.15 -4.84 1.22
C ASP A 36 18.20 -4.71 0.04
N ASP A 37 18.71 -4.99 -1.16
CA ASP A 37 17.94 -4.88 -2.40
C ASP A 37 16.67 -5.72 -2.38
N LYS A 38 16.73 -6.90 -1.80
CA LYS A 38 15.59 -7.80 -1.74
C LYS A 38 14.45 -7.20 -0.92
N THR A 39 14.78 -6.67 0.25
CA THR A 39 13.79 -6.01 1.09
C THR A 39 13.27 -4.74 0.44
N ALA A 40 14.15 -3.96 -0.19
CA ALA A 40 13.75 -2.75 -0.90
C ALA A 40 12.75 -3.06 -2.01
N PHE A 41 13.00 -4.08 -2.83
CA PHE A 41 12.07 -4.49 -3.88
C PHE A 41 10.73 -4.93 -3.29
N ALA A 42 10.76 -5.67 -2.18
CA ALA A 42 9.52 -6.12 -1.54
C ALA A 42 8.69 -4.95 -1.02
N VAL A 43 9.34 -3.96 -0.41
CA VAL A 43 8.67 -2.75 0.09
C VAL A 43 8.11 -1.92 -1.07
N VAL A 44 8.89 -1.74 -2.14
CA VAL A 44 8.43 -1.04 -3.33
C VAL A 44 7.17 -1.70 -3.88
N ARG A 45 7.18 -3.03 -3.98
CA ARG A 45 6.00 -3.77 -4.45
C ARG A 45 4.79 -3.54 -3.54
N ALA A 46 4.99 -3.53 -2.23
CA ALA A 46 3.91 -3.26 -1.28
C ALA A 46 3.33 -1.86 -1.48
N LEU A 47 4.20 -0.86 -1.69
CA LEU A 47 3.76 0.52 -1.94
C LEU A 47 2.99 0.63 -3.26
N GLU A 48 3.40 -0.09 -4.30
CA GLU A 48 2.67 -0.12 -5.57
C GLU A 48 1.27 -0.70 -5.39
N ILE A 49 1.15 -1.78 -4.63
CA ILE A 49 -0.14 -2.40 -4.32
C ILE A 49 -1.05 -1.41 -3.60
N ILE A 50 -0.50 -0.70 -2.61
CA ILE A 50 -1.26 0.33 -1.88
C ILE A 50 -1.77 1.40 -2.83
N GLY A 51 -0.90 1.91 -3.70
CA GLY A 51 -1.27 2.96 -4.65
C GLY A 51 -2.36 2.50 -5.61
N GLU A 52 -2.22 1.33 -6.20
CA GLU A 52 -3.18 0.79 -7.14
C GLU A 52 -4.53 0.49 -6.49
N ALA A 53 -4.50 -0.13 -5.30
CA ALA A 53 -5.74 -0.44 -4.57
C ALA A 53 -6.46 0.84 -4.13
N THR A 54 -5.71 1.86 -3.72
CA THR A 54 -6.29 3.14 -3.30
C THR A 54 -7.08 3.79 -4.42
N LYS A 55 -6.59 3.71 -5.66
CA LYS A 55 -7.30 4.26 -6.82
C LYS A 55 -8.66 3.63 -7.05
N GLN A 56 -8.87 2.43 -6.54
CA GLN A 56 -10.13 1.71 -6.70
C GLN A 56 -11.14 2.03 -5.59
N ILE A 57 -10.75 2.79 -4.58
CA ILE A 57 -11.66 3.15 -3.48
C ILE A 57 -12.58 4.28 -3.95
N PRO A 58 -13.92 4.09 -3.90
CA PRO A 58 -14.85 5.12 -4.35
C PRO A 58 -14.74 6.41 -3.53
N GLN A 59 -15.01 7.53 -4.17
CA GLN A 59 -14.96 8.84 -3.49
C GLN A 59 -15.91 8.88 -2.30
N SER A 60 -17.08 8.25 -2.41
CA SER A 60 -18.04 8.19 -1.30
C SER A 60 -17.46 7.55 -0.05
N VAL A 61 -16.59 6.55 -0.22
CA VAL A 61 -15.91 5.90 0.90
C VAL A 61 -14.81 6.80 1.44
N ARG A 62 -14.03 7.42 0.55
CA ARG A 62 -12.95 8.34 0.96
C ARG A 62 -13.50 9.50 1.79
N ASP A 63 -14.66 10.01 1.42
CA ASP A 63 -15.31 11.13 2.11
C ASP A 63 -15.70 10.79 3.54
N ARG A 64 -15.96 9.51 3.84
CA ARG A 64 -16.27 9.06 5.20
C ARG A 64 -15.05 9.04 6.10
N TYR A 65 -13.86 8.99 5.53
CA TYR A 65 -12.61 8.85 6.28
C TYR A 65 -11.62 9.94 5.85
N PRO A 66 -11.96 11.22 6.10
CA PRO A 66 -11.16 12.35 5.59
C PRO A 66 -9.77 12.46 6.20
N ASP A 67 -9.53 11.78 7.34
CA ASP A 67 -8.22 11.79 7.99
C ASP A 67 -7.20 10.87 7.30
N VAL A 68 -7.68 9.98 6.42
CA VAL A 68 -6.79 9.11 5.66
C VAL A 68 -6.24 9.89 4.47
N PRO A 69 -4.90 9.87 4.25
CA PRO A 69 -4.30 10.62 3.15
C PRO A 69 -4.45 9.91 1.80
N TRP A 70 -5.69 9.78 1.33
CA TRP A 70 -6.04 9.04 0.11
C TRP A 70 -5.27 9.51 -1.11
N ARG A 71 -5.17 10.82 -1.27
CA ARG A 71 -4.54 11.42 -2.43
C ARG A 71 -3.06 11.06 -2.50
N GLU A 72 -2.38 11.17 -1.38
CA GLU A 72 -0.97 10.83 -1.27
C GLU A 72 -0.74 9.35 -1.50
N MET A 73 -1.62 8.51 -0.96
CA MET A 73 -1.54 7.05 -1.14
C MET A 73 -1.72 6.66 -2.60
N ALA A 74 -2.71 7.26 -3.27
CA ALA A 74 -2.98 6.99 -4.69
C ALA A 74 -1.86 7.52 -5.59
N GLY A 75 -1.17 8.57 -5.14
CA GLY A 75 -0.12 9.22 -5.91
C GLY A 75 1.28 8.68 -5.68
N VAL A 76 1.42 7.59 -4.94
CA VAL A 76 2.75 6.98 -4.71
C VAL A 76 3.38 6.62 -6.06
N ARG A 77 4.52 7.24 -6.32
CA ARG A 77 5.30 6.96 -7.52
C ARG A 77 6.70 6.57 -7.09
N ILE A 78 7.16 5.48 -7.67
CA ILE A 78 8.49 4.97 -7.39
C ILE A 78 9.30 5.08 -8.67
N ASN A 79 10.26 5.97 -8.64
CA ASN A 79 11.17 6.19 -9.76
C ASN A 79 12.46 5.42 -9.55
#